data_cc9e5d65afc3e62443234417b08a2387
#
_entry.id   cc9e5d65afc3e62443234417b08a2387
#
_cell.length_a   1.000
_cell.length_b   1.000
_cell.length_c   1.000
_cell.angle_alpha   90.00
_cell.angle_beta   90.00
_cell.angle_gamma   90.00
#
_symmetry.space_group_name_H-M   'P 1'
#
loop_
_entity.id
_entity.type
_entity.pdbx_description
1 polymer ?
#
loop_
_entity_poly.entity_id
_entity_poly.type
_entity_poly.pdbx_seq_one_letter_code
_entity_poly.pdbx_strand_id
1 'polypeptide(L)'
;DSGIITTTNMEDGSQVKFAKEGLGFGKAGSNTNAEIFNDYVNSAATGKYSHAEGYKTTAGNYAAHAEGRDSKATGMYSHAEGYNSTASADCGHAEGSVSTASGNAAHSEGQGTIASGQCSHSEGYNTTAMGHSSHSEGRSSNDVPTDITTSTSNDTIITTWENTKFNLAKYDQCHTEGNDTLALDSCAHAEGYQTIASGGYSHSEGYKTRAISTATHAEGYNAIASGAYSHVEGEGTLASSANQHVQGKYNIEDTETKYVHIVGNGTSSTRSNAHTIDWSGNAWF
;
A
#
# COMPACT_ATOMS: atom_id res chain seq x y z
N ASP A 1 5.88 -34.26 -35.78
CA ASP A 1 4.98 -33.54 -36.72
C ASP A 1 4.70 -32.18 -36.15
N SER A 2 5.40 -31.19 -36.65
CA SER A 2 5.13 -29.76 -36.35
C SER A 2 3.83 -29.40 -37.02
N GLY A 3 2.76 -29.30 -36.27
CA GLY A 3 1.40 -29.07 -36.78
C GLY A 3 1.15 -27.69 -37.38
N ILE A 4 2.10 -27.11 -38.10
CA ILE A 4 1.94 -25.86 -38.86
C ILE A 4 1.15 -26.19 -40.12
N ILE A 5 -0.07 -25.70 -40.24
CA ILE A 5 -0.95 -25.96 -41.34
C ILE A 5 -0.69 -25.04 -42.54
N THR A 6 -0.30 -23.80 -42.31
CA THR A 6 0.06 -22.83 -43.38
C THR A 6 0.83 -21.62 -42.83
N THR A 7 1.79 -21.09 -43.60
CA THR A 7 2.36 -19.78 -43.41
C THR A 7 2.01 -18.90 -44.62
N THR A 8 1.41 -17.74 -44.40
CA THR A 8 1.20 -16.73 -45.43
C THR A 8 2.14 -15.56 -45.13
N ASN A 9 3.03 -15.23 -46.06
CA ASN A 9 3.88 -14.04 -45.97
C ASN A 9 3.05 -12.83 -46.40
N MET A 10 3.02 -11.82 -45.56
CA MET A 10 2.45 -10.53 -45.90
C MET A 10 3.48 -9.69 -46.67
N GLU A 11 3.03 -8.68 -47.41
CA GLU A 11 3.89 -7.80 -48.24
C GLU A 11 4.96 -7.04 -47.41
N ASP A 12 4.69 -6.87 -46.11
CA ASP A 12 5.59 -6.22 -45.14
C ASP A 12 6.58 -7.17 -44.46
N GLY A 13 6.64 -8.44 -44.87
CA GLY A 13 7.49 -9.46 -44.29
C GLY A 13 6.98 -10.10 -43.00
N SER A 14 5.78 -9.74 -42.54
CA SER A 14 5.10 -10.42 -41.46
C SER A 14 4.51 -11.77 -41.91
N GLN A 15 4.32 -12.70 -40.98
CA GLN A 15 3.80 -14.03 -41.25
C GLN A 15 2.57 -14.33 -40.39
N VAL A 16 1.53 -14.84 -41.02
CA VAL A 16 0.42 -15.48 -40.32
C VAL A 16 0.69 -16.98 -40.21
N LYS A 17 0.74 -17.50 -39.02
CA LYS A 17 0.92 -18.91 -38.73
C LYS A 17 -0.33 -19.53 -38.19
N PHE A 18 -0.81 -20.58 -38.85
CA PHE A 18 -1.87 -21.41 -38.33
C PHE A 18 -1.25 -22.68 -37.73
N ALA A 19 -1.34 -22.81 -36.42
CA ALA A 19 -0.93 -24.03 -35.72
C ALA A 19 -2.15 -24.87 -35.36
N LYS A 20 -1.95 -26.16 -35.17
CA LYS A 20 -3.01 -27.11 -34.81
C LYS A 20 -3.81 -26.68 -33.56
N GLU A 21 -3.26 -25.84 -32.72
CA GLU A 21 -3.78 -25.41 -31.43
C GLU A 21 -4.17 -23.92 -31.37
N GLY A 22 -4.21 -23.20 -32.49
CA GLY A 22 -4.62 -21.77 -32.51
C GLY A 22 -4.06 -20.96 -33.66
N LEU A 23 -4.56 -19.72 -33.80
CA LEU A 23 -4.09 -18.71 -34.74
C LEU A 23 -3.08 -17.80 -34.04
N GLY A 24 -1.86 -17.77 -34.49
CA GLY A 24 -0.84 -16.87 -33.98
C GLY A 24 -0.37 -15.88 -35.06
N PHE A 25 -0.23 -14.61 -34.68
CA PHE A 25 0.40 -13.58 -35.48
C PHE A 25 1.76 -13.27 -34.85
N GLY A 26 2.86 -13.34 -35.61
CA GLY A 26 4.14 -13.02 -35.06
C GLY A 26 5.34 -13.32 -35.93
N LYS A 27 6.51 -12.84 -35.55
CA LYS A 27 7.79 -13.04 -36.25
C LYS A 27 8.25 -14.49 -36.11
N ALA A 28 8.82 -15.06 -37.18
CA ALA A 28 9.30 -16.43 -37.17
C ALA A 28 10.27 -16.72 -36.01
N GLY A 29 9.90 -17.67 -35.13
CA GLY A 29 10.73 -18.12 -34.02
C GLY A 29 10.13 -18.03 -32.61
N SER A 30 8.94 -17.46 -32.43
CA SER A 30 8.29 -17.41 -31.14
C SER A 30 7.38 -18.64 -30.91
N ASN A 31 7.16 -18.93 -29.66
CA ASN A 31 6.58 -20.13 -29.09
C ASN A 31 5.14 -20.44 -29.54
N THR A 32 4.80 -21.69 -29.70
CA THR A 32 3.60 -22.23 -30.38
C THR A 32 2.29 -22.10 -29.61
N ASN A 33 2.26 -21.51 -28.42
CA ASN A 33 1.04 -21.38 -27.60
C ASN A 33 0.84 -19.96 -27.06
N ALA A 34 1.41 -18.95 -27.72
CA ALA A 34 1.29 -17.56 -27.32
C ALA A 34 0.68 -16.74 -28.47
N GLU A 35 -0.30 -15.93 -28.17
CA GLU A 35 -0.87 -14.97 -29.12
C GLU A 35 -0.17 -13.61 -28.93
N ILE A 36 0.42 -13.09 -30.01
CA ILE A 36 0.97 -11.74 -30.04
C ILE A 36 0.08 -10.89 -30.91
N PHE A 37 -0.68 -10.00 -30.31
CA PHE A 37 -1.47 -9.01 -31.01
C PHE A 37 -0.68 -7.69 -31.06
N ASN A 38 -0.55 -7.16 -32.27
CA ASN A 38 0.09 -5.88 -32.54
C ASN A 38 1.62 -5.85 -32.38
N ASP A 39 2.28 -6.51 -33.30
CA ASP A 39 3.75 -6.58 -33.35
C ASP A 39 4.36 -5.35 -34.01
N TYR A 40 4.50 -4.27 -33.28
CA TYR A 40 5.41 -3.26 -33.77
C TYR A 40 6.77 -3.21 -33.09
N VAL A 41 7.06 -3.86 -31.98
CA VAL A 41 8.44 -4.07 -31.46
C VAL A 41 8.43 -4.78 -30.10
N ASN A 42 8.91 -6.01 -30.05
CA ASN A 42 9.38 -6.72 -28.85
C ASN A 42 8.34 -7.09 -27.76
N SER A 43 7.05 -7.23 -28.09
CA SER A 43 6.12 -7.89 -27.17
C SER A 43 6.31 -9.39 -27.20
N ALA A 44 6.29 -10.05 -26.05
CA ALA A 44 6.55 -11.48 -25.91
C ALA A 44 5.52 -12.17 -25.02
N ALA A 45 4.71 -13.06 -25.62
CA ALA A 45 3.92 -14.03 -24.91
C ALA A 45 4.68 -15.36 -24.91
N THR A 46 5.36 -15.70 -23.82
CA THR A 46 6.22 -16.89 -23.72
C THR A 46 5.63 -17.98 -22.81
N GLY A 47 4.66 -17.64 -22.00
CA GLY A 47 3.93 -18.58 -21.19
C GLY A 47 2.92 -19.41 -21.98
N LYS A 48 2.56 -20.60 -21.49
CA LYS A 48 1.49 -21.39 -22.09
C LYS A 48 0.15 -20.70 -21.85
N TYR A 49 -0.65 -20.48 -22.88
CA TYR A 49 -1.92 -19.75 -22.86
C TYR A 49 -1.79 -18.26 -22.47
N SER A 50 -0.58 -17.69 -22.56
CA SER A 50 -0.37 -16.29 -22.28
C SER A 50 -0.75 -15.37 -23.45
N HIS A 51 -1.04 -14.10 -23.15
CA HIS A 51 -1.39 -13.07 -24.12
C HIS A 51 -0.55 -11.82 -23.84
N ALA A 52 0.05 -11.23 -24.88
CA ALA A 52 0.79 -9.97 -24.79
C ALA A 52 0.41 -9.07 -25.94
N GLU A 53 -0.14 -7.88 -25.63
CA GLU A 53 -0.50 -6.89 -26.65
C GLU A 53 0.06 -5.51 -26.32
N GLY A 54 0.42 -4.72 -27.34
CA GLY A 54 0.97 -3.40 -27.18
C GLY A 54 2.46 -3.28 -27.47
N TYR A 55 3.16 -2.36 -26.80
CA TYR A 55 4.56 -2.05 -27.05
C TYR A 55 5.47 -2.58 -25.94
N LYS A 56 6.37 -3.51 -26.26
CA LYS A 56 7.33 -4.14 -25.33
C LYS A 56 6.69 -4.81 -24.10
N THR A 57 5.49 -5.34 -24.25
CA THR A 57 4.81 -6.08 -23.20
C THR A 57 5.36 -7.50 -23.07
N THR A 58 5.30 -8.07 -21.87
CA THR A 58 5.78 -9.45 -21.63
C THR A 58 4.74 -10.22 -20.81
N ALA A 59 4.19 -11.30 -21.38
CA ALA A 59 3.38 -12.28 -20.68
C ALA A 59 4.20 -13.57 -20.54
N GLY A 60 4.89 -13.72 -19.42
CA GLY A 60 5.99 -14.68 -19.23
C GLY A 60 5.62 -16.02 -18.63
N ASN A 61 4.39 -16.21 -18.15
CA ASN A 61 3.98 -17.42 -17.43
C ASN A 61 2.62 -17.95 -17.87
N TYR A 62 2.18 -19.08 -17.27
CA TYR A 62 0.95 -19.78 -17.61
C TYR A 62 -0.27 -18.85 -17.48
N ALA A 63 -1.04 -18.74 -18.57
CA ALA A 63 -2.23 -17.90 -18.68
C ALA A 63 -2.04 -16.43 -18.19
N ALA A 64 -0.82 -15.91 -18.30
CA ALA A 64 -0.52 -14.52 -17.99
C ALA A 64 -1.00 -13.60 -19.11
N HIS A 65 -1.44 -12.38 -18.75
CA HIS A 65 -1.87 -11.36 -19.70
C HIS A 65 -1.12 -10.05 -19.47
N ALA A 66 -0.55 -9.46 -20.51
CA ALA A 66 0.13 -8.17 -20.46
C ALA A 66 -0.30 -7.29 -21.61
N GLU A 67 -0.75 -6.06 -21.31
CA GLU A 67 -1.17 -5.09 -22.33
C GLU A 67 -0.65 -3.66 -22.05
N GLY A 68 -0.66 -2.83 -23.09
CA GLY A 68 -0.23 -1.43 -23.01
C GLY A 68 1.22 -1.22 -23.43
N ARG A 69 2.05 -0.57 -22.59
CA ARG A 69 3.43 -0.25 -22.91
C ARG A 69 4.39 -0.63 -21.79
N ASP A 70 5.43 -1.38 -22.12
CA ASP A 70 6.50 -1.87 -21.21
C ASP A 70 5.95 -2.68 -20.00
N SER A 71 4.70 -3.17 -20.06
CA SER A 71 4.04 -3.91 -19.00
C SER A 71 4.49 -5.38 -18.96
N LYS A 72 4.56 -5.95 -17.75
CA LYS A 72 5.09 -7.31 -17.53
C LYS A 72 4.19 -8.12 -16.61
N ALA A 73 3.61 -9.21 -17.14
CA ALA A 73 2.89 -10.23 -16.40
C ALA A 73 3.74 -11.51 -16.34
N THR A 74 4.44 -11.75 -15.21
CA THR A 74 5.39 -12.87 -15.08
C THR A 74 4.99 -13.92 -14.04
N GLY A 75 3.95 -13.67 -13.24
CA GLY A 75 3.31 -14.67 -12.40
C GLY A 75 2.33 -15.55 -13.19
N MET A 76 1.98 -16.74 -12.69
CA MET A 76 0.90 -17.56 -13.27
C MET A 76 -0.44 -16.84 -13.06
N TYR A 77 -1.28 -16.84 -14.08
CA TYR A 77 -2.60 -16.18 -14.06
C TYR A 77 -2.53 -14.68 -13.74
N SER A 78 -1.36 -14.05 -13.87
CA SER A 78 -1.17 -12.63 -13.60
C SER A 78 -1.66 -11.74 -14.74
N HIS A 79 -2.03 -10.49 -14.40
CA HIS A 79 -2.44 -9.47 -15.37
C HIS A 79 -1.68 -8.17 -15.13
N ALA A 80 -1.08 -7.61 -16.17
CA ALA A 80 -0.41 -6.31 -16.11
C ALA A 80 -0.85 -5.42 -17.26
N GLU A 81 -1.40 -4.24 -16.97
CA GLU A 81 -1.87 -3.30 -17.98
C GLU A 81 -1.40 -1.86 -17.73
N GLY A 82 -1.38 -1.06 -18.81
CA GLY A 82 -1.02 0.35 -18.76
C GLY A 82 0.45 0.63 -19.12
N TYR A 83 1.15 1.50 -18.36
CA TYR A 83 2.51 1.91 -18.66
C TYR A 83 3.50 1.40 -17.59
N ASN A 84 4.45 0.54 -18.00
CA ASN A 84 5.50 0.01 -17.14
C ASN A 84 4.98 -0.67 -15.86
N SER A 85 3.79 -1.26 -15.93
CA SER A 85 3.18 -2.00 -14.83
C SER A 85 3.76 -3.42 -14.73
N THR A 86 3.88 -3.95 -13.53
CA THR A 86 4.48 -5.27 -13.32
C THR A 86 3.65 -6.13 -12.36
N ALA A 87 3.11 -7.25 -12.85
CA ALA A 87 2.47 -8.30 -12.06
C ALA A 87 3.39 -9.53 -12.01
N SER A 88 4.18 -9.66 -10.95
CA SER A 88 5.26 -10.65 -10.88
C SER A 88 4.93 -11.91 -10.08
N ALA A 89 3.92 -11.87 -9.22
CA ALA A 89 3.46 -13.02 -8.45
C ALA A 89 2.21 -13.65 -9.07
N ASP A 90 1.90 -14.89 -8.63
CA ASP A 90 0.75 -15.64 -9.10
C ASP A 90 -0.57 -14.93 -8.74
N CYS A 91 -1.50 -14.90 -9.72
CA CYS A 91 -2.78 -14.18 -9.62
C CYS A 91 -2.63 -12.68 -9.30
N GLY A 92 -1.44 -12.09 -9.48
CA GLY A 92 -1.22 -10.65 -9.28
C GLY A 92 -1.87 -9.82 -10.38
N HIS A 93 -2.41 -8.66 -10.03
CA HIS A 93 -2.98 -7.68 -10.96
C HIS A 93 -2.33 -6.31 -10.77
N ALA A 94 -1.74 -5.76 -11.82
CA ALA A 94 -1.11 -4.45 -11.79
C ALA A 94 -1.63 -3.58 -12.95
N GLU A 95 -2.26 -2.45 -12.65
CA GLU A 95 -2.80 -1.54 -13.65
C GLU A 95 -2.39 -0.07 -13.42
N GLY A 96 -2.38 0.72 -14.50
CA GLY A 96 -2.05 2.13 -14.45
C GLY A 96 -0.63 2.48 -14.89
N SER A 97 0.11 3.27 -14.11
CA SER A 97 1.45 3.74 -14.49
C SER A 97 2.50 3.39 -13.43
N VAL A 98 3.47 2.56 -13.79
CA VAL A 98 4.58 2.15 -12.90
C VAL A 98 4.07 1.40 -11.65
N SER A 99 2.92 0.76 -11.74
CA SER A 99 2.35 -0.02 -10.64
C SER A 99 2.99 -1.41 -10.54
N THR A 100 3.10 -1.96 -9.33
CA THR A 100 3.74 -3.24 -9.08
C THR A 100 2.92 -4.11 -8.14
N ALA A 101 2.42 -5.26 -8.63
CA ALA A 101 1.80 -6.32 -7.84
C ALA A 101 2.79 -7.50 -7.73
N SER A 102 3.50 -7.58 -6.60
CA SER A 102 4.52 -8.60 -6.34
C SER A 102 4.14 -9.60 -5.26
N GLY A 103 3.05 -9.38 -4.54
CA GLY A 103 2.44 -10.35 -3.65
C GLY A 103 1.53 -11.32 -4.39
N ASN A 104 1.40 -12.56 -3.90
CA ASN A 104 0.46 -13.53 -4.45
C ASN A 104 -0.98 -13.02 -4.28
N ALA A 105 -1.78 -13.02 -5.35
CA ALA A 105 -3.14 -12.46 -5.41
C ALA A 105 -3.20 -10.96 -4.96
N ALA A 106 -2.11 -10.21 -5.14
CA ALA A 106 -2.08 -8.79 -4.85
C ALA A 106 -2.65 -7.96 -6.00
N HIS A 107 -3.23 -6.81 -5.67
CA HIS A 107 -3.74 -5.84 -6.63
C HIS A 107 -3.08 -4.47 -6.43
N SER A 108 -2.57 -3.88 -7.50
CA SER A 108 -1.90 -2.58 -7.47
C SER A 108 -2.42 -1.71 -8.61
N GLU A 109 -3.07 -0.58 -8.29
CA GLU A 109 -3.66 0.31 -9.29
C GLU A 109 -3.29 1.78 -9.05
N GLY A 110 -3.17 2.55 -10.14
CA GLY A 110 -2.84 3.98 -10.08
C GLY A 110 -1.45 4.31 -10.59
N GLN A 111 -0.73 5.21 -9.91
CA GLN A 111 0.60 5.62 -10.34
C GLN A 111 1.66 5.38 -9.24
N GLY A 112 2.69 4.61 -9.56
CA GLY A 112 3.80 4.34 -8.65
C GLY A 112 3.41 3.48 -7.43
N THR A 113 2.31 2.74 -7.52
CA THR A 113 1.76 1.95 -6.41
C THR A 113 2.45 0.59 -6.29
N ILE A 114 2.57 0.08 -5.07
CA ILE A 114 3.23 -1.21 -4.80
C ILE A 114 2.36 -2.06 -3.85
N ALA A 115 1.88 -3.19 -4.33
CA ALA A 115 1.22 -4.22 -3.54
C ALA A 115 2.14 -5.46 -3.44
N SER A 116 2.87 -5.58 -2.33
CA SER A 116 3.88 -6.64 -2.14
C SER A 116 3.48 -7.71 -1.12
N GLY A 117 2.50 -7.47 -0.29
CA GLY A 117 1.91 -8.46 0.59
C GLY A 117 1.02 -9.45 -0.15
N GLN A 118 0.89 -10.67 0.36
CA GLN A 118 -0.10 -11.62 -0.17
C GLN A 118 -1.51 -11.06 0.06
N CYS A 119 -2.36 -11.10 -0.97
CA CYS A 119 -3.72 -10.54 -0.95
C CYS A 119 -3.76 -9.05 -0.57
N SER A 120 -2.67 -8.30 -0.76
CA SER A 120 -2.64 -6.86 -0.49
C SER A 120 -3.22 -6.06 -1.64
N HIS A 121 -3.72 -4.86 -1.31
CA HIS A 121 -4.22 -3.90 -2.28
C HIS A 121 -3.56 -2.53 -2.08
N SER A 122 -3.07 -1.94 -3.16
CA SER A 122 -2.46 -0.60 -3.13
C SER A 122 -3.01 0.24 -4.29
N GLU A 123 -3.63 1.39 -3.96
CA GLU A 123 -4.24 2.28 -4.95
C GLU A 123 -3.90 3.76 -4.74
N GLY A 124 -3.95 4.54 -5.82
CA GLY A 124 -3.72 5.98 -5.78
C GLY A 124 -2.36 6.43 -6.34
N TYR A 125 -1.59 7.20 -5.57
CA TYR A 125 -0.32 7.78 -6.00
C TYR A 125 0.82 7.45 -5.03
N ASN A 126 1.82 6.67 -5.47
CA ASN A 126 3.01 6.27 -4.71
C ASN A 126 2.68 5.59 -3.36
N THR A 127 1.59 4.85 -3.26
CA THR A 127 1.19 4.11 -2.06
C THR A 127 1.83 2.73 -2.01
N THR A 128 1.99 2.18 -0.80
CA THR A 128 2.62 0.87 -0.63
C THR A 128 1.90 0.02 0.41
N ALA A 129 1.44 -1.17 0.00
CA ALA A 129 0.83 -2.19 0.85
C ALA A 129 1.76 -3.41 0.93
N MET A 130 2.40 -3.64 2.09
CA MET A 130 3.43 -4.68 2.27
C MET A 130 2.96 -5.88 3.10
N GLY A 131 2.09 -5.69 4.05
CA GLY A 131 1.59 -6.76 4.91
C GLY A 131 0.60 -7.69 4.19
N HIS A 132 0.43 -8.90 4.71
CA HIS A 132 -0.61 -9.82 4.24
C HIS A 132 -1.99 -9.18 4.44
N SER A 133 -2.83 -9.19 3.40
CA SER A 133 -4.17 -8.58 3.40
C SER A 133 -4.17 -7.10 3.84
N SER A 134 -3.07 -6.39 3.64
CA SER A 134 -2.98 -4.95 3.91
C SER A 134 -3.58 -4.14 2.77
N HIS A 135 -4.08 -2.94 3.08
CA HIS A 135 -4.60 -1.99 2.12
C HIS A 135 -3.93 -0.63 2.29
N SER A 136 -3.52 -0.02 1.20
CA SER A 136 -2.93 1.33 1.20
C SER A 136 -3.53 2.15 0.07
N GLU A 137 -4.26 3.22 0.42
CA GLU A 137 -4.88 4.10 -0.55
C GLU A 137 -4.55 5.57 -0.32
N GLY A 138 -4.75 6.39 -1.35
CA GLY A 138 -4.55 7.83 -1.26
C GLY A 138 -3.27 8.32 -1.93
N ARG A 139 -2.46 9.12 -1.21
CA ARG A 139 -1.29 9.76 -1.80
C ARG A 139 -0.09 9.76 -0.88
N SER A 140 1.08 9.41 -1.43
CA SER A 140 2.38 9.69 -0.85
C SER A 140 3.01 10.95 -1.47
N SER A 141 3.66 11.77 -0.68
CA SER A 141 4.48 12.87 -1.18
C SER A 141 5.75 12.37 -1.86
N ASN A 142 6.28 11.23 -1.41
CA ASN A 142 7.46 10.57 -1.98
C ASN A 142 7.26 9.06 -2.03
N ASP A 143 8.13 8.37 -2.77
CA ASP A 143 8.19 6.92 -2.78
C ASP A 143 8.68 6.39 -1.43
N VAL A 144 8.22 5.19 -1.06
CA VAL A 144 8.77 4.49 0.10
C VAL A 144 10.22 4.12 -0.19
N PRO A 145 11.19 4.55 0.62
CA PRO A 145 12.59 4.20 0.43
C PRO A 145 12.81 2.68 0.43
N THR A 146 13.63 2.19 -0.50
CA THR A 146 13.86 0.76 -0.71
C THR A 146 14.51 0.03 0.46
N ASP A 147 15.22 0.74 1.33
CA ASP A 147 15.85 0.23 2.54
C ASP A 147 14.87 -0.06 3.69
N ILE A 148 13.63 0.44 3.60
CA ILE A 148 12.57 0.22 4.60
C ILE A 148 11.89 -1.16 4.44
N THR A 149 12.10 -1.83 3.34
CA THR A 149 11.22 -2.90 2.84
C THR A 149 11.20 -4.22 3.61
N THR A 150 12.14 -4.59 4.48
CA THR A 150 12.10 -5.97 5.03
C THR A 150 12.45 -6.19 6.51
N SER A 151 13.17 -5.31 7.19
CA SER A 151 13.62 -5.59 8.56
C SER A 151 13.80 -4.34 9.43
N THR A 152 13.30 -3.20 8.98
CA THR A 152 13.52 -1.91 9.63
C THR A 152 12.57 -1.75 10.82
N SER A 153 13.08 -1.31 11.97
CA SER A 153 12.24 -1.03 13.14
C SER A 153 11.26 0.13 12.85
N ASN A 154 10.13 0.13 13.56
CA ASN A 154 9.13 1.19 13.41
C ASN A 154 9.72 2.58 13.72
N ASP A 155 10.62 2.70 14.70
CA ASP A 155 11.29 3.97 15.03
C ASP A 155 12.13 4.49 13.87
N THR A 156 12.85 3.61 13.17
CA THR A 156 13.63 3.99 11.98
C THR A 156 12.70 4.43 10.84
N ILE A 157 11.58 3.73 10.64
CA ILE A 157 10.58 4.09 9.62
C ILE A 157 9.99 5.46 9.94
N ILE A 158 9.57 5.71 11.16
CA ILE A 158 9.01 7.00 11.59
C ILE A 158 10.02 8.11 11.38
N THR A 159 11.28 7.91 11.76
CA THR A 159 12.35 8.91 11.57
C THR A 159 12.57 9.21 10.09
N THR A 160 12.62 8.19 9.24
CA THR A 160 12.74 8.36 7.79
C THR A 160 11.51 9.07 7.21
N TRP A 161 10.31 8.66 7.64
CA TRP A 161 9.06 9.28 7.20
C TRP A 161 8.95 10.76 7.60
N GLU A 162 9.42 11.15 8.79
CA GLU A 162 9.45 12.55 9.21
C GLU A 162 10.21 13.45 8.22
N ASN A 163 11.20 12.91 7.53
CA ASN A 163 11.99 13.62 6.53
C ASN A 163 11.44 13.50 5.11
N THR A 164 10.91 12.33 4.73
CA THR A 164 10.57 12.00 3.34
C THR A 164 9.06 11.98 3.06
N LYS A 165 8.21 11.70 4.04
CA LYS A 165 6.74 11.59 3.92
C LYS A 165 6.28 10.64 2.82
N PHE A 166 5.78 9.48 3.21
CA PHE A 166 5.24 8.45 2.32
C PHE A 166 4.05 7.74 2.96
N ASN A 167 3.27 7.01 2.16
CA ASN A 167 2.10 6.24 2.59
C ASN A 167 2.47 4.74 2.61
N LEU A 168 2.30 4.08 3.77
CA LEU A 168 2.74 2.70 3.95
C LEU A 168 1.85 1.91 4.91
N ALA A 169 1.23 0.83 4.42
CA ALA A 169 0.62 -0.24 5.21
C ALA A 169 1.62 -1.42 5.29
N LYS A 170 2.37 -1.50 6.40
CA LYS A 170 3.56 -2.36 6.49
C LYS A 170 3.28 -3.79 6.93
N TYR A 171 2.45 -3.98 7.95
CA TYR A 171 2.19 -5.30 8.55
C TYR A 171 0.82 -5.85 8.17
N ASP A 172 0.52 -7.07 8.64
CA ASP A 172 -0.68 -7.79 8.30
C ASP A 172 -1.95 -7.03 8.69
N GLN A 173 -2.92 -7.01 7.76
CA GLN A 173 -4.22 -6.38 7.96
C GLN A 173 -4.15 -4.88 8.31
N CYS A 174 -3.02 -4.22 7.99
CA CYS A 174 -2.90 -2.77 8.09
C CYS A 174 -3.74 -2.07 7.03
N HIS A 175 -4.26 -0.89 7.40
CA HIS A 175 -4.94 0.00 6.47
C HIS A 175 -4.38 1.42 6.57
N THR A 176 -4.07 2.03 5.43
CA THR A 176 -3.73 3.45 5.34
C THR A 176 -4.61 4.12 4.31
N GLU A 177 -5.19 5.28 4.68
CA GLU A 177 -6.04 6.10 3.82
C GLU A 177 -5.66 7.57 3.94
N GLY A 178 -5.48 8.27 2.80
CA GLY A 178 -5.23 9.70 2.80
C GLY A 178 -3.84 10.10 2.32
N ASN A 179 -3.21 11.06 2.99
CA ASN A 179 -1.95 11.64 2.53
C ASN A 179 -0.82 11.43 3.55
N ASP A 180 0.25 10.74 3.12
CA ASP A 180 1.44 10.47 3.94
C ASP A 180 1.11 9.77 5.27
N THR A 181 0.33 8.71 5.24
CA THR A 181 -0.13 7.96 6.42
C THR A 181 0.69 6.69 6.66
N LEU A 182 0.90 6.32 7.92
CA LEU A 182 1.65 5.12 8.30
C LEU A 182 0.83 4.19 9.20
N ALA A 183 0.67 2.92 8.80
CA ALA A 183 0.16 1.84 9.63
C ALA A 183 1.28 0.80 9.82
N LEU A 184 1.85 0.72 11.03
CA LEU A 184 3.14 0.08 11.30
C LEU A 184 3.08 -1.08 12.29
N ASP A 185 1.91 -1.63 12.58
CA ASP A 185 1.77 -2.88 13.34
C ASP A 185 0.45 -3.56 12.96
N SER A 186 0.31 -4.85 13.26
CA SER A 186 -0.82 -5.67 12.82
C SER A 186 -2.18 -5.05 13.19
N CYS A 187 -3.11 -5.05 12.23
CA CYS A 187 -4.44 -4.45 12.35
C CYS A 187 -4.43 -2.94 12.69
N ALA A 188 -3.34 -2.23 12.41
CA ALA A 188 -3.29 -0.79 12.59
C ALA A 188 -4.00 -0.06 11.44
N HIS A 189 -4.69 1.04 11.77
CA HIS A 189 -5.40 1.88 10.80
C HIS A 189 -4.96 3.35 10.96
N ALA A 190 -4.50 3.95 9.86
CA ALA A 190 -4.11 5.36 9.82
C ALA A 190 -4.81 6.08 8.68
N GLU A 191 -5.63 7.11 8.99
CA GLU A 191 -6.37 7.87 7.98
C GLU A 191 -6.20 9.39 8.15
N GLY A 192 -6.29 10.13 7.04
CA GLY A 192 -6.23 11.58 7.03
C GLY A 192 -4.90 12.15 6.51
N TYR A 193 -4.31 13.11 7.21
CA TYR A 193 -3.10 13.81 6.77
C TYR A 193 -1.95 13.63 7.75
N GLN A 194 -0.89 12.96 7.33
CA GLN A 194 0.32 12.71 8.11
C GLN A 194 0.07 12.04 9.47
N THR A 195 -0.81 11.06 9.48
CA THR A 195 -1.16 10.28 10.67
C THR A 195 -0.27 9.04 10.81
N ILE A 196 -0.09 8.58 12.04
CA ILE A 196 0.72 7.40 12.35
C ILE A 196 -0.04 6.50 13.33
N ALA A 197 -0.33 5.27 12.91
CA ALA A 197 -0.80 4.17 13.75
C ALA A 197 0.33 3.15 13.87
N SER A 198 1.11 3.18 14.96
CA SER A 198 2.30 2.33 15.15
C SER A 198 2.15 1.26 16.22
N GLY A 199 1.06 1.24 16.96
CA GLY A 199 0.70 0.16 17.87
C GLY A 199 -0.20 -0.87 17.21
N GLY A 200 -0.12 -2.15 17.63
CA GLY A 200 -1.05 -3.18 17.16
C GLY A 200 -2.50 -2.83 17.54
N TYR A 201 -3.44 -3.04 16.61
CA TYR A 201 -4.86 -2.68 16.78
C TYR A 201 -5.10 -1.18 17.03
N SER A 202 -4.14 -0.31 16.71
CA SER A 202 -4.28 1.13 16.91
C SER A 202 -5.00 1.81 15.75
N HIS A 203 -5.67 2.95 16.05
CA HIS A 203 -6.32 3.78 15.06
C HIS A 203 -5.89 5.25 15.22
N SER A 204 -5.47 5.88 14.13
CA SER A 204 -5.04 7.27 14.11
C SER A 204 -5.71 8.02 12.97
N GLU A 205 -6.56 9.03 13.29
CA GLU A 205 -7.31 9.78 12.29
C GLU A 205 -7.18 11.31 12.45
N GLY A 206 -7.29 12.04 11.34
CA GLY A 206 -7.30 13.49 11.31
C GLY A 206 -6.00 14.11 10.78
N TYR A 207 -5.43 15.10 11.50
CA TYR A 207 -4.25 15.83 11.06
C TYR A 207 -3.08 15.64 12.03
N LYS A 208 -2.02 14.95 11.57
CA LYS A 208 -0.77 14.69 12.34
C LYS A 208 -0.99 14.01 13.68
N THR A 209 -2.00 13.17 13.78
CA THR A 209 -2.27 12.36 14.98
C THR A 209 -1.34 11.15 15.06
N ARG A 210 -1.13 10.66 16.27
CA ARG A 210 -0.26 9.49 16.50
C ARG A 210 -0.88 8.55 17.53
N ALA A 211 -1.19 7.33 17.11
CA ALA A 211 -1.60 6.20 17.96
C ALA A 211 -0.43 5.22 18.09
N ILE A 212 0.30 5.29 19.22
CA ILE A 212 1.66 4.72 19.32
C ILE A 212 1.67 3.32 19.97
N SER A 213 0.84 3.11 20.96
CA SER A 213 0.80 1.85 21.73
C SER A 213 -0.36 0.96 21.32
N THR A 214 -0.40 -0.28 21.87
CA THR A 214 -1.42 -1.28 21.57
C THR A 214 -2.83 -0.75 21.85
N ALA A 215 -3.74 -0.95 20.89
CA ALA A 215 -5.16 -0.61 20.96
C ALA A 215 -5.44 0.85 21.39
N THR A 216 -4.59 1.77 20.93
CA THR A 216 -4.79 3.20 21.14
C THR A 216 -5.63 3.80 20.02
N HIS A 217 -6.38 4.86 20.37
CA HIS A 217 -7.09 5.68 19.40
C HIS A 217 -6.69 7.15 19.55
N ALA A 218 -6.28 7.78 18.44
CA ALA A 218 -5.91 9.19 18.40
C ALA A 218 -6.63 9.90 17.26
N GLU A 219 -7.46 10.91 17.60
CA GLU A 219 -8.23 11.68 16.62
C GLU A 219 -8.09 13.20 16.80
N GLY A 220 -8.27 13.95 15.71
CA GLY A 220 -8.27 15.41 15.71
C GLY A 220 -7.02 16.06 15.13
N TYR A 221 -6.39 17.01 15.84
CA TYR A 221 -5.26 17.80 15.36
C TYR A 221 -4.05 17.68 16.30
N ASN A 222 -2.94 17.09 15.84
CA ASN A 222 -1.72 16.87 16.63
C ASN A 222 -1.96 16.10 17.96
N ALA A 223 -2.96 15.24 18.02
CA ALA A 223 -3.26 14.42 19.19
C ALA A 223 -2.33 13.19 19.26
N ILE A 224 -1.87 12.82 20.46
CA ILE A 224 -0.94 11.69 20.65
C ILE A 224 -1.43 10.77 21.75
N ALA A 225 -1.74 9.51 21.41
CA ALA A 225 -2.06 8.42 22.30
C ALA A 225 -0.85 7.47 22.44
N SER A 226 -0.13 7.55 23.55
CA SER A 226 1.08 6.73 23.80
C SER A 226 0.91 5.71 24.92
N GLY A 227 -0.08 5.85 25.79
CA GLY A 227 -0.46 4.85 26.77
C GLY A 227 -1.29 3.73 26.14
N ALA A 228 -0.97 2.46 26.41
CA ALA A 228 -1.77 1.34 25.88
C ALA A 228 -3.26 1.46 26.25
N TYR A 229 -4.16 1.13 25.31
CA TYR A 229 -5.61 1.22 25.47
C TYR A 229 -6.11 2.65 25.75
N SER A 230 -5.31 3.68 25.49
CA SER A 230 -5.73 5.07 25.68
C SER A 230 -6.48 5.60 24.47
N HIS A 231 -7.33 6.60 24.74
CA HIS A 231 -8.05 7.36 23.73
C HIS A 231 -7.77 8.84 23.89
N VAL A 232 -7.45 9.51 22.81
CA VAL A 232 -7.18 10.95 22.78
C VAL A 232 -7.92 11.62 21.64
N GLU A 233 -8.62 12.73 21.96
CA GLU A 233 -9.35 13.52 20.97
C GLU A 233 -9.10 15.03 21.15
N GLY A 234 -9.19 15.80 20.05
CA GLY A 234 -9.12 17.25 20.07
C GLY A 234 -7.82 17.84 19.53
N GLU A 235 -7.36 18.95 20.09
CA GLU A 235 -6.23 19.72 19.57
C GLU A 235 -5.01 19.64 20.49
N GLY A 236 -3.91 19.03 20.02
CA GLY A 236 -2.65 18.96 20.75
C GLY A 236 -2.73 18.19 22.07
N THR A 237 -3.66 17.27 22.20
CA THR A 237 -3.92 16.46 23.39
C THR A 237 -2.93 15.30 23.52
N LEU A 238 -2.60 14.92 24.75
CA LEU A 238 -1.63 13.86 25.08
C LEU A 238 -2.22 12.90 26.09
N ALA A 239 -2.34 11.61 25.73
CA ALA A 239 -2.69 10.52 26.64
C ALA A 239 -1.49 9.57 26.77
N SER A 240 -0.70 9.71 27.84
CA SER A 240 0.54 8.95 28.07
C SER A 240 0.37 7.76 29.02
N SER A 241 -0.72 7.72 29.77
CA SER A 241 -1.03 6.63 30.69
C SER A 241 -1.94 5.58 30.05
N ALA A 242 -1.74 4.32 30.41
CA ALA A 242 -2.59 3.23 29.94
C ALA A 242 -4.05 3.43 30.36
N ASN A 243 -5.00 3.06 29.50
CA ASN A 243 -6.46 3.21 29.69
C ASN A 243 -6.93 4.65 29.95
N GLN A 244 -6.11 5.65 29.64
CA GLN A 244 -6.43 7.05 29.86
C GLN A 244 -7.31 7.58 28.72
N HIS A 245 -8.31 8.40 29.05
CA HIS A 245 -9.07 9.18 28.09
C HIS A 245 -8.77 10.68 28.23
N VAL A 246 -8.37 11.32 27.15
CA VAL A 246 -8.03 12.76 27.12
C VAL A 246 -8.78 13.45 26.00
N GLN A 247 -9.43 14.57 26.32
CA GLN A 247 -10.14 15.39 25.33
C GLN A 247 -9.87 16.89 25.48
N GLY A 248 -10.26 17.67 24.47
CA GLY A 248 -10.21 19.13 24.51
C GLY A 248 -8.97 19.69 23.83
N LYS A 249 -8.21 20.53 24.53
CA LYS A 249 -7.06 21.23 23.94
C LYS A 249 -5.86 21.25 24.88
N TYR A 250 -4.68 20.89 24.38
CA TYR A 250 -3.38 21.10 25.04
C TYR A 250 -3.41 20.85 26.56
N ASN A 251 -3.87 19.65 26.96
CA ASN A 251 -3.85 19.22 28.35
C ASN A 251 -2.43 19.14 28.92
N ILE A 252 -2.27 19.26 30.23
CA ILE A 252 -1.05 18.87 30.92
C ILE A 252 -0.90 17.36 30.80
N GLU A 253 0.27 16.90 30.33
CA GLU A 253 0.57 15.48 30.21
C GLU A 253 0.64 14.81 31.60
N ASP A 254 -0.02 13.66 31.74
CA ASP A 254 0.00 12.88 32.98
C ASP A 254 1.09 11.80 32.91
N THR A 255 2.30 12.16 33.32
CA THR A 255 3.46 11.24 33.36
C THR A 255 3.49 10.35 34.60
N GLU A 256 2.63 10.62 35.59
CA GLU A 256 2.57 9.90 36.87
C GLU A 256 1.44 8.85 36.92
N THR A 257 0.70 8.65 35.80
CA THR A 257 -0.44 7.73 35.71
C THR A 257 -1.51 8.00 36.76
N LYS A 258 -1.73 9.27 37.09
CA LYS A 258 -2.64 9.71 38.14
C LYS A 258 -4.09 9.75 37.70
N TYR A 259 -4.33 10.17 36.45
CA TYR A 259 -5.67 10.47 35.95
C TYR A 259 -6.15 9.44 34.92
N VAL A 260 -7.40 8.99 35.09
CA VAL A 260 -8.10 8.18 34.09
C VAL A 260 -8.73 9.04 33.00
N HIS A 261 -9.14 10.27 33.35
CA HIS A 261 -9.76 11.20 32.43
C HIS A 261 -9.24 12.62 32.61
N ILE A 262 -8.95 13.28 31.48
CA ILE A 262 -8.47 14.67 31.45
C ILE A 262 -9.23 15.47 30.41
N VAL A 263 -9.71 16.65 30.76
CA VAL A 263 -10.21 17.66 29.83
C VAL A 263 -9.23 18.81 29.79
N GLY A 264 -8.50 18.96 28.67
CA GLY A 264 -7.57 20.06 28.44
C GLY A 264 -8.28 21.34 28.03
N ASN A 265 -7.77 22.48 28.49
CA ASN A 265 -8.21 23.81 28.07
C ASN A 265 -7.04 24.76 27.81
N GLY A 266 -5.86 24.21 27.58
CA GLY A 266 -4.64 24.94 27.33
C GLY A 266 -4.52 25.52 25.91
N THR A 267 -3.34 26.03 25.63
CA THR A 267 -2.91 26.52 24.31
C THR A 267 -1.61 25.86 23.91
N SER A 268 -1.18 26.01 22.67
CA SER A 268 0.10 25.48 22.17
C SER A 268 1.33 25.96 22.95
N SER A 269 1.25 27.13 23.59
CA SER A 269 2.31 27.72 24.41
C SER A 269 2.19 27.40 25.90
N THR A 270 0.99 27.07 26.37
CA THR A 270 0.74 26.83 27.80
C THR A 270 -0.31 25.74 27.95
N ARG A 271 0.11 24.56 28.39
CA ARG A 271 -0.80 23.45 28.65
C ARG A 271 -1.54 23.63 29.96
N SER A 272 -2.82 23.27 29.99
CA SER A 272 -3.64 23.30 31.21
C SER A 272 -4.79 22.30 31.17
N ASN A 273 -5.28 21.94 32.35
CA ASN A 273 -6.45 21.06 32.52
C ASN A 273 -7.61 21.84 33.11
N ALA A 274 -8.77 21.77 32.47
CA ALA A 274 -10.02 22.30 33.02
C ALA A 274 -10.65 21.32 34.03
N HIS A 275 -10.42 20.01 33.82
CA HIS A 275 -11.03 18.95 34.62
C HIS A 275 -10.15 17.71 34.58
N THR A 276 -10.03 17.03 35.73
CA THR A 276 -9.35 15.73 35.81
C THR A 276 -10.11 14.79 36.75
N ILE A 277 -10.09 13.50 36.47
CA ILE A 277 -10.61 12.44 37.33
C ILE A 277 -9.49 11.43 37.57
N ASP A 278 -9.19 11.10 38.82
CA ASP A 278 -8.22 10.06 39.15
C ASP A 278 -8.84 8.66 39.10
N TRP A 279 -7.99 7.64 39.26
CA TRP A 279 -8.40 6.24 39.26
C TRP A 279 -9.28 5.86 40.46
N SER A 280 -9.36 6.69 41.50
CA SER A 280 -10.24 6.50 42.67
C SER A 280 -11.57 7.21 42.50
N GLY A 281 -11.79 7.91 41.37
CA GLY A 281 -13.01 8.64 41.08
C GLY A 281 -13.05 10.06 41.68
N ASN A 282 -11.95 10.56 42.24
CA ASN A 282 -11.91 11.95 42.69
C ASN A 282 -11.77 12.88 41.49
N ALA A 283 -12.53 13.97 41.48
CA ALA A 283 -12.55 14.96 40.40
C ALA A 283 -12.03 16.33 40.88
N TRP A 284 -11.30 17.00 40.01
CA TRP A 284 -10.79 18.37 40.21
C TRP A 284 -11.19 19.24 39.02
N PHE A 285 -11.57 20.50 39.31
CA PHE A 285 -12.01 21.50 38.34
C PHE A 285 -11.13 22.74 38.41
#